data_8f8ac5b2aaff388a5d39a359532262c4
#
_entry.id   8f8ac5b2aaff388a5d39a359532262c4
#
_cell.length_a   1.000
_cell.length_b   1.000
_cell.length_c   1.000
_cell.angle_alpha   90.00
_cell.angle_beta   90.00
_cell.angle_gamma   90.00
#
_symmetry.space_group_name_H-M   'P 1'
#
loop_
_entity.id
_entity.type
_entity.pdbx_description
1 polymer ?
#
loop_
_entity_poly.entity_id
_entity_poly.type
_entity_poly.pdbx_seq_one_letter_code
_entity_poly.pdbx_strand_id
1 'polypeptide(L)'
;MLTADKGMAGSFNQNVLKLLLEKADRNDRFYVIGQVGYRALRKDPRLVREFQYGATAPSLQRARDITVDAIDDFKSGKLDEIYLIYTKIQNALTSEPVMVRLLPLDREHLQPAPKGLGDPRGEVELVPDAWTVFEQTAPIYMHGMIFGAMTESFCAEQSARMTAMDSATKSAT
;
A
#
# COMPACT_ATOMS: atom_id res chain seq x y z
N MET A 1 0.36 -3.63 -4.85
CA MET A 1 1.38 -4.35 -4.06
C MET A 1 2.70 -3.60 -4.08
N LEU A 2 3.37 -3.47 -2.92
CA LEU A 2 4.66 -2.80 -2.77
C LEU A 2 5.75 -3.82 -2.50
N THR A 3 6.81 -3.79 -3.31
CA THR A 3 8.03 -4.59 -3.15
C THR A 3 9.26 -3.70 -3.31
N ALA A 4 10.43 -4.22 -3.00
CA ALA A 4 11.69 -3.52 -3.20
C ALA A 4 12.11 -3.47 -4.69
N ASP A 5 13.00 -2.54 -5.02
CA ASP A 5 13.68 -2.52 -6.32
C ASP A 5 14.85 -3.48 -6.39
N LYS A 6 15.49 -3.74 -5.26
CA LYS A 6 16.69 -4.57 -5.15
C LYS A 6 16.46 -5.74 -4.21
N GLY A 7 17.20 -6.80 -4.41
CA GLY A 7 17.25 -7.94 -3.48
C GLY A 7 18.04 -7.64 -2.20
N MET A 8 18.52 -8.69 -1.55
CA MET A 8 19.31 -8.67 -0.32
C MET A 8 18.61 -8.03 0.89
N ALA A 9 17.27 -8.11 0.91
CA ALA A 9 16.43 -7.67 2.01
C ALA A 9 15.79 -8.88 2.75
N GLY A 10 16.54 -9.96 2.91
CA GLY A 10 16.03 -11.16 3.56
C GLY A 10 14.74 -11.69 2.91
N SER A 11 13.75 -12.03 3.73
CA SER A 11 12.44 -12.54 3.29
C SER A 11 11.43 -11.44 2.91
N PHE A 12 11.79 -10.15 3.00
CA PHE A 12 10.90 -9.00 2.79
C PHE A 12 10.01 -9.16 1.54
N ASN A 13 10.63 -9.30 0.37
CA ASN A 13 9.90 -9.41 -0.89
C ASN A 13 9.12 -10.71 -1.00
N GLN A 14 9.68 -11.82 -0.51
CA GLN A 14 9.03 -13.14 -0.57
C GLN A 14 7.75 -13.18 0.25
N ASN A 15 7.76 -12.55 1.44
CA ASN A 15 6.60 -12.52 2.31
C ASN A 15 5.43 -11.74 1.69
N VAL A 16 5.71 -10.60 1.04
CA VAL A 16 4.70 -9.81 0.31
C VAL A 16 4.13 -10.60 -0.88
N LEU A 17 5.00 -11.24 -1.67
CA LEU A 17 4.57 -12.06 -2.81
C LEU A 17 3.75 -13.28 -2.36
N LYS A 18 4.14 -13.92 -1.27
CA LYS A 18 3.41 -15.04 -0.68
C LYS A 18 2.00 -14.60 -0.27
N LEU A 19 1.87 -13.51 0.47
CA LEU A 19 0.58 -12.97 0.88
C LEU A 19 -0.31 -12.64 -0.32
N LEU A 20 0.25 -12.00 -1.37
CA LEU A 20 -0.49 -11.75 -2.60
C LEU A 20 -1.04 -13.05 -3.20
N LEU A 21 -0.18 -14.05 -3.40
CA LEU A 21 -0.57 -15.31 -4.06
C LEU A 21 -1.54 -16.15 -3.23
N GLU A 22 -1.50 -16.04 -1.90
CA GLU A 22 -2.44 -16.71 -1.00
C GLU A 22 -3.83 -16.08 -0.99
N LYS A 23 -3.90 -14.76 -1.24
CA LYS A 23 -5.16 -14.01 -1.16
C LYS A 23 -5.78 -13.70 -2.52
N ALA A 24 -4.99 -13.77 -3.58
CA ALA A 24 -5.42 -13.35 -4.91
C ALA A 24 -6.30 -14.39 -5.60
N ASP A 25 -7.39 -13.91 -6.18
CA ASP A 25 -8.29 -14.66 -7.04
C ASP A 25 -7.88 -14.61 -8.52
N ARG A 26 -8.55 -15.44 -9.35
CA ARG A 26 -8.25 -15.55 -10.78
C ARG A 26 -8.56 -14.27 -11.57
N ASN A 27 -9.53 -13.50 -11.11
CA ASN A 27 -10.01 -12.29 -11.79
C ASN A 27 -9.32 -11.02 -11.27
N ASP A 28 -8.46 -11.13 -10.27
CA ASP A 28 -7.77 -9.99 -9.71
C ASP A 28 -6.80 -9.36 -10.71
N ARG A 29 -6.57 -8.07 -10.53
CA ARG A 29 -5.62 -7.29 -11.32
C ARG A 29 -4.50 -6.79 -10.42
N PHE A 30 -3.26 -6.96 -10.85
CA PHE A 30 -2.11 -6.58 -10.06
C PHE A 30 -1.50 -5.27 -10.55
N TYR A 31 -1.37 -4.34 -9.61
CA TYR A 31 -0.62 -3.11 -9.74
C TYR A 31 0.62 -3.23 -8.87
N VAL A 32 1.80 -3.17 -9.47
CA VAL A 32 3.05 -3.50 -8.79
C VAL A 32 3.96 -2.29 -8.73
N ILE A 33 4.47 -2.02 -7.54
CA ILE A 33 5.52 -1.05 -7.27
C ILE A 33 6.76 -1.84 -6.82
N GLY A 34 7.89 -1.58 -7.46
CA GLY A 34 9.17 -2.24 -7.18
C GLY A 34 9.53 -3.35 -8.16
N GLN A 35 10.79 -3.36 -8.54
CA GLN A 35 11.34 -4.22 -9.60
C GLN A 35 11.33 -5.72 -9.23
N VAL A 36 11.44 -6.07 -7.95
CA VAL A 36 11.43 -7.47 -7.52
C VAL A 36 10.05 -8.09 -7.76
N GLY A 37 8.99 -7.38 -7.37
CA GLY A 37 7.61 -7.83 -7.61
C GLY A 37 7.28 -7.91 -9.10
N TYR A 38 7.69 -6.89 -9.88
CA TYR A 38 7.52 -6.92 -11.32
C TYR A 38 8.18 -8.14 -11.98
N ARG A 39 9.45 -8.41 -11.65
CA ARG A 39 10.15 -9.58 -12.21
C ARG A 39 9.49 -10.89 -11.84
N ALA A 40 8.93 -10.99 -10.63
CA ALA A 40 8.21 -12.19 -10.18
C ALA A 40 6.89 -12.39 -10.95
N LEU A 41 6.16 -11.30 -11.23
CA LEU A 41 4.81 -11.36 -11.79
C LEU A 41 4.74 -11.02 -13.29
N ARG A 42 5.83 -10.67 -13.97
CA ARG A 42 5.83 -10.25 -15.39
C ARG A 42 5.22 -11.24 -16.39
N LYS A 43 5.12 -12.51 -16.01
CA LYS A 43 4.48 -13.56 -16.82
C LYS A 43 3.05 -13.85 -16.40
N ASP A 44 2.58 -13.24 -15.31
CA ASP A 44 1.22 -13.42 -14.81
C ASP A 44 0.27 -12.49 -15.61
N PRO A 45 -0.78 -13.04 -16.26
CA PRO A 45 -1.71 -12.25 -17.05
C PRO A 45 -2.51 -11.24 -16.24
N ARG A 46 -2.56 -11.37 -14.91
CA ARG A 46 -3.22 -10.45 -13.98
C ARG A 46 -2.41 -9.17 -13.73
N LEU A 47 -1.12 -9.14 -14.12
CA LEU A 47 -0.31 -7.93 -14.03
C LEU A 47 -0.75 -6.92 -15.09
N VAL A 48 -1.43 -5.86 -14.66
CA VAL A 48 -1.98 -4.82 -15.54
C VAL A 48 -1.07 -3.60 -15.59
N ARG A 49 -0.48 -3.20 -14.46
CA ARG A 49 0.37 -2.02 -14.35
C ARG A 49 1.61 -2.26 -13.52
N GLU A 50 2.71 -1.75 -14.04
CA GLU A 50 3.93 -1.51 -13.31
C GLU A 50 4.11 0.00 -13.15
N PHE A 51 4.29 0.43 -11.91
CA PHE A 51 4.74 1.79 -11.65
C PHE A 51 6.26 1.81 -11.63
N GLN A 52 6.86 2.33 -12.70
CA GLN A 52 8.32 2.40 -12.90
C GLN A 52 9.03 3.37 -11.94
N TYR A 53 8.36 3.73 -10.88
CA TYR A 53 8.95 4.55 -9.84
C TYR A 53 9.55 3.61 -8.81
N GLY A 54 10.86 3.65 -8.70
CA GLY A 54 11.54 2.85 -7.70
C GLY A 54 10.89 2.97 -6.33
N ALA A 55 10.75 1.84 -5.65
CA ALA A 55 10.32 1.81 -4.26
C ALA A 55 11.29 2.57 -3.33
N THR A 56 12.46 2.95 -3.84
CA THR A 56 13.56 3.59 -3.10
C THR A 56 13.34 5.06 -2.74
N ALA A 57 12.30 5.72 -3.23
CA ALA A 57 12.03 7.12 -2.91
C ALA A 57 10.53 7.39 -2.81
N PRO A 58 9.89 7.06 -1.68
CA PRO A 58 8.49 7.40 -1.46
C PRO A 58 8.26 8.91 -1.63
N SER A 59 7.23 9.29 -2.38
CA SER A 59 6.84 10.68 -2.53
C SER A 59 5.33 10.80 -2.68
N LEU A 60 4.78 11.93 -2.21
CA LEU A 60 3.36 12.23 -2.35
C LEU A 60 2.91 12.25 -3.82
N GLN A 61 3.77 12.75 -4.72
CA GLN A 61 3.44 12.79 -6.14
C GLN A 61 3.22 11.38 -6.69
N ARG A 62 4.09 10.43 -6.36
CA ARG A 62 3.96 9.02 -6.77
C ARG A 62 2.70 8.36 -6.20
N ALA A 63 2.44 8.59 -4.93
CA ALA A 63 1.21 8.11 -4.31
C ALA A 63 -0.03 8.68 -5.00
N ARG A 64 0.03 9.96 -5.42
CA ARG A 64 -1.05 10.59 -6.19
C ARG A 64 -1.26 9.93 -7.54
N ASP A 65 -0.20 9.71 -8.31
CA ASP A 65 -0.29 9.10 -9.64
C ASP A 65 -0.93 7.70 -9.55
N ILE A 66 -0.49 6.90 -8.57
CA ILE A 66 -1.07 5.58 -8.30
C ILE A 66 -2.55 5.68 -7.91
N THR A 67 -2.89 6.66 -7.07
CA THR A 67 -4.28 6.84 -6.62
C THR A 67 -5.20 7.23 -7.77
N VAL A 68 -4.78 8.16 -8.63
CA VAL A 68 -5.56 8.60 -9.79
C VAL A 68 -5.88 7.40 -10.69
N ASP A 69 -4.86 6.64 -11.05
CA ASP A 69 -5.04 5.44 -11.89
C ASP A 69 -6.00 4.41 -11.25
N ALA A 70 -5.87 4.17 -9.95
CA ALA A 70 -6.70 3.20 -9.25
C ALA A 70 -8.16 3.68 -9.11
N ILE A 71 -8.38 4.95 -8.82
CA ILE A 71 -9.72 5.55 -8.72
C ILE A 71 -10.40 5.57 -10.08
N ASP A 72 -9.70 5.90 -11.15
CA ASP A 72 -10.27 5.93 -12.50
C ASP A 72 -10.73 4.54 -12.94
N ASP A 73 -9.95 3.50 -12.64
CA ASP A 73 -10.36 2.13 -12.94
C ASP A 73 -11.53 1.66 -12.04
N PHE A 74 -11.60 2.11 -10.79
CA PHE A 74 -12.72 1.84 -9.89
C PHE A 74 -14.00 2.59 -10.35
N LYS A 75 -13.93 3.89 -10.64
CA LYS A 75 -15.06 4.69 -11.11
C LYS A 75 -15.62 4.22 -12.46
N SER A 76 -14.75 3.70 -13.32
CA SER A 76 -15.16 3.12 -14.61
C SER A 76 -15.78 1.73 -14.52
N GLY A 77 -15.94 1.18 -13.31
CA GLY A 77 -16.52 -0.15 -13.07
C GLY A 77 -15.64 -1.31 -13.52
N LYS A 78 -14.36 -1.07 -13.75
CA LYS A 78 -13.40 -2.14 -14.08
C LYS A 78 -12.92 -2.90 -12.83
N LEU A 79 -13.03 -2.28 -11.66
CA LEU A 79 -12.66 -2.82 -10.36
C LEU A 79 -13.81 -2.62 -9.38
N ASP A 80 -14.12 -3.66 -8.61
CA ASP A 80 -15.13 -3.62 -7.55
C ASP A 80 -14.51 -3.28 -6.19
N GLU A 81 -13.25 -3.68 -5.98
CA GLU A 81 -12.53 -3.47 -4.74
C GLU A 81 -11.05 -3.14 -5.02
N ILE A 82 -10.43 -2.36 -4.13
CA ILE A 82 -9.01 -2.04 -4.21
C ILE A 82 -8.35 -2.40 -2.89
N TYR A 83 -7.31 -3.23 -2.97
CA TYR A 83 -6.49 -3.65 -1.84
C TYR A 83 -5.06 -3.16 -1.98
N LEU A 84 -4.46 -2.79 -0.86
CA LEU A 84 -3.06 -2.43 -0.76
C LEU A 84 -2.31 -3.50 0.03
N ILE A 85 -1.30 -4.13 -0.59
CA ILE A 85 -0.42 -5.09 0.06
C ILE A 85 0.95 -4.45 0.23
N TYR A 86 1.41 -4.38 1.46
CA TYR A 86 2.70 -3.75 1.83
C TYR A 86 3.25 -4.38 3.11
N THR A 87 4.47 -4.03 3.48
CA THR A 87 5.07 -4.48 4.74
C THR A 87 4.90 -3.42 5.81
N LYS A 88 4.18 -3.77 6.87
CA LYS A 88 3.93 -2.94 8.04
C LYS A 88 4.96 -3.22 9.13
N ILE A 89 5.45 -2.16 9.79
CA ILE A 89 6.35 -2.27 10.92
C ILE A 89 5.52 -2.46 12.19
N GLN A 90 5.71 -3.58 12.88
CA GLN A 90 5.06 -3.85 14.16
C GLN A 90 5.84 -3.27 15.35
N ASN A 91 7.16 -3.37 15.27
CA ASN A 91 8.10 -2.80 16.25
C ASN A 91 9.48 -2.67 15.61
N ALA A 92 10.47 -2.20 16.41
CA ALA A 92 11.82 -1.97 15.92
C ALA A 92 12.53 -3.19 15.30
N LEU A 93 12.06 -4.41 15.60
CA LEU A 93 12.68 -5.67 15.18
C LEU A 93 11.82 -6.48 14.22
N THR A 94 10.52 -6.24 14.19
CA THR A 94 9.58 -7.09 13.43
C THR A 94 8.72 -6.27 12.48
N SER A 95 8.60 -6.79 11.28
CA SER A 95 7.71 -6.28 10.25
C SER A 95 6.98 -7.45 9.59
N GLU A 96 5.76 -7.23 9.17
CA GLU A 96 4.93 -8.26 8.53
C GLU A 96 4.21 -7.71 7.29
N PRO A 97 3.97 -8.54 6.28
CA PRO A 97 3.15 -8.16 5.15
C PRO A 97 1.69 -8.09 5.57
N VAL A 98 1.02 -7.02 5.18
CA VAL A 98 -0.41 -6.81 5.45
C VAL A 98 -1.15 -6.51 4.16
N MET A 99 -2.44 -6.85 4.16
CA MET A 99 -3.38 -6.50 3.10
C MET A 99 -4.47 -5.62 3.68
N VAL A 100 -4.63 -4.42 3.14
CA VAL A 100 -5.61 -3.42 3.61
C VAL A 100 -6.52 -3.05 2.47
N ARG A 101 -7.84 -3.08 2.70
CA ARG A 101 -8.82 -2.62 1.72
C ARG A 101 -8.83 -1.09 1.68
N LEU A 102 -8.64 -0.52 0.50
CA LEU A 102 -8.70 0.93 0.26
C LEU A 102 -10.08 1.36 -0.20
N LEU A 103 -10.70 0.57 -1.08
CA LEU A 103 -12.07 0.82 -1.56
C LEU A 103 -12.85 -0.49 -1.68
N PRO A 104 -14.17 -0.47 -1.46
CA PRO A 104 -14.94 0.61 -0.84
C PRO A 104 -14.48 0.90 0.59
N LEU A 105 -14.68 2.12 1.05
CA LEU A 105 -14.31 2.51 2.42
C LEU A 105 -15.18 1.76 3.43
N ASP A 106 -14.53 1.13 4.40
CA ASP A 106 -15.20 0.44 5.48
C ASP A 106 -15.24 1.31 6.73
N ARG A 107 -16.42 1.45 7.33
CA ARG A 107 -16.59 2.23 8.57
C ARG A 107 -15.75 1.67 9.72
N GLU A 108 -15.49 0.37 9.74
CA GLU A 108 -14.70 -0.28 10.79
C GLU A 108 -13.22 0.13 10.75
N HIS A 109 -12.72 0.53 9.58
CA HIS A 109 -11.33 0.99 9.42
C HIS A 109 -11.16 2.51 9.60
N LEU A 110 -12.27 3.26 9.64
CA LEU A 110 -12.24 4.68 9.98
C LEU A 110 -12.14 4.80 11.50
N GLN A 111 -10.95 5.10 12.00
CA GLN A 111 -10.77 5.36 13.43
C GLN A 111 -11.66 6.52 13.88
N PRO A 112 -12.34 6.41 15.03
CA PRO A 112 -13.07 7.54 15.56
C PRO A 112 -12.11 8.71 15.79
N ALA A 113 -12.59 9.93 15.56
CA ALA A 113 -11.81 11.13 15.75
C ALA A 113 -11.10 11.12 17.12
N PRO A 114 -9.84 11.59 17.22
CA PRO A 114 -9.12 11.63 18.49
C PRO A 114 -9.96 12.34 19.55
N LYS A 115 -10.11 11.72 20.70
CA LYS A 115 -10.78 12.33 21.86
C LYS A 115 -10.06 13.64 22.20
N GLY A 116 -10.73 14.76 21.98
CA GLY A 116 -10.15 16.09 22.24
C GLY A 116 -10.41 17.15 21.14
N LEU A 117 -10.71 16.73 19.91
CA LEU A 117 -11.38 17.59 18.94
C LEU A 117 -12.86 17.54 19.28
N GLY A 118 -13.35 18.55 19.96
CA GLY A 118 -14.66 18.68 20.60
C GLY A 118 -15.75 17.76 20.04
N ASP A 119 -16.49 17.13 20.97
CA ASP A 119 -17.71 16.40 20.63
C ASP A 119 -18.56 17.33 19.73
N PRO A 120 -18.78 16.98 18.44
CA PRO A 120 -19.60 17.84 17.60
C PRO A 120 -21.03 17.77 18.09
N ARG A 121 -21.38 18.68 19.02
CA ARG A 121 -22.74 18.81 19.60
C ARG A 121 -23.72 19.43 18.62
N GLY A 122 -23.46 19.33 17.33
CA GLY A 122 -24.31 19.82 16.26
C GLY A 122 -24.38 18.84 15.10
N GLU A 123 -25.44 18.90 14.35
CA GLU A 123 -25.51 18.22 13.07
C GLU A 123 -24.39 18.78 12.17
N VAL A 124 -23.52 17.89 11.67
CA VAL A 124 -22.49 18.28 10.72
C VAL A 124 -23.18 18.55 9.38
N GLU A 125 -23.23 19.82 8.99
CA GLU A 125 -23.74 20.22 7.69
C GLU A 125 -22.62 20.04 6.65
N LEU A 126 -22.87 19.19 5.65
CA LEU A 126 -21.94 18.91 4.55
C LEU A 126 -22.35 19.74 3.33
N VAL A 127 -21.49 20.67 2.91
CA VAL A 127 -21.73 21.59 1.80
C VAL A 127 -20.85 21.23 0.60
N PRO A 128 -21.42 21.10 -0.60
CA PRO A 128 -22.83 21.24 -0.97
C PRO A 128 -23.71 20.03 -0.53
N ASP A 129 -23.20 18.83 -0.45
CA ASP A 129 -23.87 17.62 -0.03
C ASP A 129 -22.83 16.54 0.37
N ALA A 130 -23.30 15.51 1.07
CA ALA A 130 -22.46 14.44 1.61
C ALA A 130 -21.70 13.67 0.51
N TRP A 131 -22.31 13.47 -0.65
CA TRP A 131 -21.71 12.72 -1.76
C TRP A 131 -20.55 13.49 -2.37
N THR A 132 -20.75 14.77 -2.66
CA THR A 132 -19.70 15.66 -3.20
C THR A 132 -18.50 15.77 -2.26
N VAL A 133 -18.76 15.91 -0.95
CA VAL A 133 -17.69 15.95 0.07
C VAL A 133 -16.94 14.61 0.09
N PHE A 134 -17.66 13.50 0.03
CA PHE A 134 -17.05 12.17 -0.03
C PHE A 134 -16.18 11.99 -1.28
N GLU A 135 -16.67 12.35 -2.46
CA GLU A 135 -15.91 12.25 -3.72
C GLU A 135 -14.60 13.05 -3.70
N GLN A 136 -14.59 14.19 -3.01
CA GLN A 136 -13.38 15.00 -2.87
C GLN A 136 -12.43 14.47 -1.79
N THR A 137 -12.96 13.87 -0.74
CA THR A 137 -12.17 13.42 0.42
C THR A 137 -11.57 12.03 0.21
N ALA A 138 -12.27 11.11 -0.45
CA ALA A 138 -11.79 9.74 -0.67
C ALA A 138 -10.43 9.66 -1.40
N PRO A 139 -10.15 10.46 -2.44
CA PRO A 139 -8.82 10.51 -3.06
C PRO A 139 -7.73 10.96 -2.09
N ILE A 140 -8.01 11.94 -1.23
CA ILE A 140 -7.04 12.46 -0.24
C ILE A 140 -6.70 11.37 0.78
N TYR A 141 -7.72 10.64 1.26
CA TYR A 141 -7.54 9.50 2.14
C TYR A 141 -6.65 8.42 1.49
N MET A 142 -6.96 8.03 0.24
CA MET A 142 -6.17 7.04 -0.48
C MET A 142 -4.73 7.48 -0.70
N HIS A 143 -4.50 8.77 -1.04
CA HIS A 143 -3.14 9.34 -1.12
C HIS A 143 -2.36 9.14 0.17
N GLY A 144 -2.98 9.48 1.31
CA GLY A 144 -2.38 9.34 2.62
C GLY A 144 -2.04 7.90 2.94
N MET A 145 -2.97 6.98 2.68
CA MET A 145 -2.77 5.55 2.91
C MET A 145 -1.66 4.96 2.03
N ILE A 146 -1.66 5.27 0.73
CA ILE A 146 -0.63 4.77 -0.20
C ILE A 146 0.73 5.37 0.15
N PHE A 147 0.82 6.66 0.42
CA PHE A 147 2.07 7.30 0.80
C PHE A 147 2.62 6.76 2.12
N GLY A 148 1.76 6.60 3.13
CA GLY A 148 2.12 6.00 4.42
C GLY A 148 2.66 4.58 4.24
N ALA A 149 1.96 3.75 3.48
CA ALA A 149 2.39 2.39 3.17
C ALA A 149 3.71 2.32 2.38
N MET A 150 3.92 3.24 1.42
CA MET A 150 5.20 3.34 0.69
C MET A 150 6.35 3.68 1.63
N THR A 151 6.14 4.63 2.54
CA THR A 151 7.17 5.06 3.50
C THR A 151 7.46 3.95 4.51
N GLU A 152 6.44 3.34 5.06
CA GLU A 152 6.57 2.25 6.03
C GLU A 152 7.24 1.03 5.42
N SER A 153 6.82 0.64 4.22
CA SER A 153 7.42 -0.47 3.46
C SER A 153 8.89 -0.19 3.12
N PHE A 154 9.23 1.04 2.76
CA PHE A 154 10.63 1.45 2.54
C PHE A 154 11.48 1.32 3.81
N CYS A 155 10.99 1.80 4.95
CA CYS A 155 11.70 1.66 6.22
C CYS A 155 11.89 0.18 6.61
N ALA A 156 10.84 -0.65 6.43
CA ALA A 156 10.92 -2.09 6.67
C ALA A 156 11.94 -2.79 5.76
N GLU A 157 11.99 -2.40 4.48
CA GLU A 157 12.98 -2.89 3.52
C GLU A 157 14.41 -2.57 3.95
N GLN A 158 14.68 -1.31 4.37
CA GLN A 158 16.01 -0.90 4.82
C GLN A 158 16.42 -1.68 6.08
N SER A 159 15.52 -1.85 7.03
CA SER A 159 15.76 -2.63 8.24
C SER A 159 16.07 -4.10 7.92
N ALA A 160 15.27 -4.73 7.07
CA ALA A 160 15.48 -6.11 6.63
C ALA A 160 16.82 -6.28 5.89
N ARG A 161 17.20 -5.31 5.06
CA ARG A 161 18.48 -5.32 4.34
C ARG A 161 19.64 -5.19 5.31
N MET A 162 19.57 -4.28 6.27
CA MET A 162 20.61 -4.10 7.29
C MET A 162 20.82 -5.40 8.10
N THR A 163 19.73 -6.02 8.53
CA THR A 163 19.77 -7.30 9.28
C THR A 163 20.36 -8.43 8.44
N ALA A 164 19.96 -8.54 7.16
CA ALA A 164 20.49 -9.56 6.26
C ALA A 164 22.00 -9.39 5.98
N MET A 165 22.44 -8.13 5.83
CA MET A 165 23.86 -7.81 5.63
C MET A 165 24.70 -8.07 6.88
N ASP A 166 24.19 -7.73 8.07
CA ASP A 166 24.88 -8.01 9.34
C ASP A 166 25.04 -9.53 9.55
N SER A 167 23.99 -10.30 9.27
CA SER A 167 24.04 -11.76 9.34
C SER A 167 25.04 -12.37 8.35
N ALA A 168 25.10 -11.84 7.13
CA ALA A 168 26.06 -12.29 6.12
C ALA A 168 27.50 -11.99 6.55
N THR A 169 27.76 -10.81 7.11
CA THR A 169 29.10 -10.41 7.62
C THR A 169 29.53 -11.33 8.76
N LYS A 170 28.64 -11.60 9.73
CA LYS A 170 28.94 -12.52 10.85
C LYS A 170 29.21 -13.95 10.40
N SER A 171 28.60 -14.39 9.29
CA SER A 171 28.83 -15.73 8.75
C SER A 171 30.12 -15.86 7.93
N ALA A 172 30.71 -14.72 7.52
CA ALA A 172 31.95 -14.69 6.72
C ALA A 172 33.21 -14.51 7.59
N THR A 173 33.03 -14.25 8.86
CA THR A 173 34.10 -14.16 9.88
C THR A 173 34.23 -15.45 10.66
#